data_4c699c6907997721acba11aaa62a1cfd
#
_entry.id   4c699c6907997721acba11aaa62a1cfd
#
_cell.length_a   1.000
_cell.length_b   1.000
_cell.length_c   1.000
_cell.angle_alpha   90.00
_cell.angle_beta   90.00
_cell.angle_gamma   90.00
#
_symmetry.space_group_name_H-M   'P 1'
#
loop_
_entity.id
_entity.type
_entity.pdbx_description
1 polymer ?
#
loop_
_entity_poly.entity_id
_entity_poly.type
_entity_poly.pdbx_seq_one_letter_code
_entity_poly.pdbx_strand_id
1 'polypeptide(L)'
;DVLKWNVFGAKWSDNLGLAEALADSGLCAVEVSDRGTKGLGGPIRNDIDPAPGEPTDYAAFVLTIGAPPEHTYGGGTYGFGKTAAYLASECSTIVIWSRAKGGDGSLNERFIASAMGSRFTADGQRYTGRQWWGIRANVPETNAVFRVEPAIGEDARKLGEALFESSFEGDETGTSILILQPKGHEHADALMESWAQAIARNLWPKLDSTQADERRMNLRLMRDGVETQLASRATSTALDAATRCLGVLRQAHAKPFVNDPLVRLEEIWCGKPRQLLGHLALTKFLRSSTEDGDHAVDSVTYMRNAAELVVRDEYIGPTTDGLTRWVGVFKPNPELDAIFAAAEPPAHDSWNPNGLDDKNHRTFVKLALQRTREAANSYRNPVQVDIDAKGSSSTGKLSAALAGLVGSASGSAASPQRRRPPSG
;
A
#
# COMPACT_ATOMS: atom_id res chain seq x y z
N ASP A 1 -25.59 -8.49 -19.50
CA ASP A 1 -25.64 -9.49 -20.58
C ASP A 1 -24.23 -9.96 -20.99
N VAL A 2 -23.23 -9.09 -21.13
CA VAL A 2 -21.85 -9.48 -21.54
C VAL A 2 -21.25 -10.47 -20.53
N LEU A 3 -21.30 -10.18 -19.23
CA LEU A 3 -20.82 -11.11 -18.21
C LEU A 3 -21.51 -12.48 -18.32
N LYS A 4 -22.84 -12.48 -18.37
CA LYS A 4 -23.66 -13.71 -18.37
C LYS A 4 -23.41 -14.59 -19.59
N TRP A 5 -23.36 -14.00 -20.77
CA TRP A 5 -23.35 -14.79 -22.01
C TRP A 5 -21.97 -14.92 -22.64
N ASN A 6 -21.14 -13.86 -22.58
CA ASN A 6 -19.85 -13.85 -23.26
C ASN A 6 -18.70 -14.30 -22.35
N VAL A 7 -18.77 -14.05 -21.04
CA VAL A 7 -17.72 -14.42 -20.10
C VAL A 7 -18.00 -15.78 -19.46
N PHE A 8 -19.14 -15.91 -18.75
CA PHE A 8 -19.41 -17.11 -17.95
C PHE A 8 -20.14 -18.22 -18.72
N GLY A 9 -20.85 -17.88 -19.80
CA GLY A 9 -21.62 -18.84 -20.56
C GLY A 9 -22.81 -19.44 -19.78
N ALA A 10 -23.34 -20.58 -20.22
CA ALA A 10 -24.54 -21.17 -19.65
C ALA A 10 -24.30 -22.14 -18.48
N LYS A 11 -23.06 -22.44 -18.10
CA LYS A 11 -22.74 -23.40 -17.05
C LYS A 11 -21.67 -22.83 -16.11
N TRP A 12 -22.02 -22.66 -14.87
CA TRP A 12 -21.14 -22.32 -13.75
C TRP A 12 -21.44 -23.24 -12.56
N SER A 13 -20.49 -23.29 -11.61
CA SER A 13 -20.67 -24.11 -10.41
C SER A 13 -21.57 -23.39 -9.40
N ASP A 14 -22.58 -24.06 -8.90
CA ASP A 14 -23.54 -23.53 -7.91
C ASP A 14 -22.90 -23.21 -6.55
N ASN A 15 -21.65 -23.65 -6.31
CA ASN A 15 -20.97 -23.46 -5.03
C ASN A 15 -20.33 -22.09 -4.82
N LEU A 16 -20.50 -21.16 -5.76
CA LEU A 16 -19.89 -19.83 -5.70
C LEU A 16 -20.88 -18.70 -5.37
N GLY A 17 -22.19 -18.92 -5.48
CA GLY A 17 -23.18 -17.84 -5.48
C GLY A 17 -23.13 -16.97 -6.75
N LEU A 18 -22.38 -17.40 -7.77
CA LEU A 18 -22.22 -16.64 -9.01
C LEU A 18 -23.53 -16.60 -9.82
N ALA A 19 -24.31 -17.66 -9.78
CA ALA A 19 -25.60 -17.73 -10.47
C ALA A 19 -26.59 -16.70 -9.93
N GLU A 20 -26.67 -16.58 -8.60
CA GLU A 20 -27.49 -15.60 -7.90
C GLU A 20 -27.02 -14.18 -8.22
N ALA A 21 -25.71 -13.93 -8.12
CA ALA A 21 -25.14 -12.62 -8.45
C ALA A 21 -25.42 -12.21 -9.90
N LEU A 22 -25.29 -13.12 -10.87
CA LEU A 22 -25.58 -12.84 -12.29
C LEU A 22 -27.08 -12.70 -12.60
N ALA A 23 -27.95 -13.23 -11.75
CA ALA A 23 -29.41 -13.08 -11.87
C ALA A 23 -29.91 -11.79 -11.21
N ASP A 24 -29.14 -11.20 -10.31
CA ASP A 24 -29.49 -9.96 -9.63
C ASP A 24 -29.44 -8.78 -10.59
N SER A 25 -30.55 -8.03 -10.67
CA SER A 25 -30.62 -6.79 -11.44
C SER A 25 -29.80 -5.64 -10.83
N GLY A 26 -29.47 -5.77 -9.56
CA GLY A 26 -28.61 -4.85 -8.79
C GLY A 26 -27.14 -5.27 -8.76
N LEU A 27 -26.72 -6.21 -9.63
CA LEU A 27 -25.31 -6.61 -9.71
C LEU A 27 -24.39 -5.39 -9.86
N CYS A 28 -23.51 -5.22 -8.90
CA CYS A 28 -22.47 -4.20 -8.92
C CYS A 28 -21.08 -4.82 -8.95
N ALA A 29 -20.09 -4.02 -9.27
CA ALA A 29 -18.70 -4.44 -9.31
C ALA A 29 -17.78 -3.30 -8.89
N VAL A 30 -16.58 -3.67 -8.44
CA VAL A 30 -15.49 -2.73 -8.20
C VAL A 30 -14.39 -3.00 -9.21
N GLU A 31 -14.03 -1.97 -9.95
CA GLU A 31 -12.86 -1.99 -10.82
C GLU A 31 -11.63 -1.47 -10.07
N VAL A 32 -10.56 -2.26 -10.07
CA VAL A 32 -9.23 -1.85 -9.61
C VAL A 32 -8.30 -1.88 -10.82
N SER A 33 -7.89 -0.71 -11.28
CA SER A 33 -7.09 -0.57 -12.50
C SER A 33 -5.76 0.09 -12.20
N ASP A 34 -4.68 -0.46 -12.73
CA ASP A 34 -3.37 0.17 -12.79
C ASP A 34 -2.98 0.48 -14.25
N ARG A 35 -2.22 1.56 -14.43
CA ARG A 35 -1.67 1.99 -15.72
C ARG A 35 -0.22 2.41 -15.53
N GLY A 36 0.58 2.30 -16.61
CA GLY A 36 2.02 2.59 -16.56
C GLY A 36 2.84 1.51 -15.86
N THR A 37 2.26 0.35 -15.56
CA THR A 37 2.93 -0.84 -15.06
C THR A 37 3.25 -1.82 -16.18
N LYS A 38 3.91 -2.93 -15.89
CA LYS A 38 4.28 -3.94 -16.90
C LYS A 38 3.09 -4.73 -17.43
N GLY A 39 1.97 -4.74 -16.71
CA GLY A 39 0.87 -5.67 -16.95
C GLY A 39 1.26 -7.13 -16.67
N LEU A 40 0.38 -8.07 -17.01
CA LEU A 40 0.60 -9.51 -16.79
C LEU A 40 1.23 -10.15 -18.04
N GLY A 41 2.55 -10.07 -18.15
CA GLY A 41 3.33 -10.66 -19.23
C GLY A 41 3.68 -12.14 -19.03
N GLY A 42 4.41 -12.70 -20.00
CA GLY A 42 4.92 -14.08 -19.98
C GLY A 42 3.95 -15.15 -20.48
N PRO A 43 4.26 -16.45 -20.29
CA PRO A 43 3.44 -17.55 -20.74
C PRO A 43 2.03 -17.54 -20.15
N ILE A 44 1.04 -17.90 -20.96
CA ILE A 44 -0.38 -18.06 -20.52
C ILE A 44 -0.65 -19.45 -19.92
N ARG A 45 0.39 -20.27 -19.76
CA ARG A 45 0.34 -21.66 -19.32
C ARG A 45 1.44 -21.95 -18.32
N ASN A 46 1.15 -22.79 -17.32
CA ASN A 46 2.15 -23.26 -16.33
C ASN A 46 3.01 -24.42 -16.79
N ASP A 47 2.64 -25.09 -17.88
CA ASP A 47 3.36 -26.23 -18.45
C ASP A 47 4.33 -25.82 -19.57
N ILE A 48 4.57 -24.52 -19.73
CA ILE A 48 5.56 -23.95 -20.65
C ILE A 48 6.57 -23.19 -19.80
N ASP A 49 7.84 -23.57 -19.92
CA ASP A 49 8.95 -22.84 -19.31
C ASP A 49 9.09 -21.47 -20.00
N PRO A 50 9.22 -20.38 -19.25
CA PRO A 50 9.45 -19.07 -19.84
C PRO A 50 10.82 -19.04 -20.54
N ALA A 51 10.91 -18.28 -21.63
CA ALA A 51 12.21 -18.00 -22.24
C ALA A 51 13.12 -17.24 -21.25
N PRO A 52 14.46 -17.34 -21.38
CA PRO A 52 15.38 -16.60 -20.54
C PRO A 52 15.09 -15.08 -20.57
N GLY A 53 14.75 -14.51 -19.41
CA GLY A 53 14.39 -13.09 -19.26
C GLY A 53 12.94 -12.76 -19.59
N GLU A 54 12.12 -13.74 -19.96
CA GLU A 54 10.68 -13.55 -20.12
C GLU A 54 10.00 -13.42 -18.76
N PRO A 55 9.07 -12.46 -18.56
CA PRO A 55 8.34 -12.34 -17.31
C PRO A 55 7.40 -13.53 -17.10
N THR A 56 7.08 -13.82 -15.84
CA THR A 56 6.13 -14.89 -15.45
C THR A 56 4.86 -14.35 -14.79
N ASP A 57 4.62 -13.04 -14.91
CA ASP A 57 3.59 -12.32 -14.14
C ASP A 57 2.19 -12.88 -14.34
N TYR A 58 1.84 -13.29 -15.59
CA TYR A 58 0.53 -13.87 -15.86
C TYR A 58 0.35 -15.22 -15.14
N ALA A 59 1.30 -16.12 -15.30
CA ALA A 59 1.24 -17.43 -14.67
C ALA A 59 1.25 -17.31 -13.13
N ALA A 60 2.10 -16.44 -12.60
CA ALA A 60 2.18 -16.16 -11.17
C ALA A 60 0.89 -15.56 -10.62
N PHE A 61 0.24 -14.64 -11.31
CA PHE A 61 -0.97 -13.98 -10.83
C PHE A 61 -2.22 -14.83 -11.02
N VAL A 62 -2.44 -15.38 -12.23
CA VAL A 62 -3.68 -16.03 -12.63
C VAL A 62 -3.68 -17.52 -12.31
N LEU A 63 -2.57 -18.22 -12.57
CA LEU A 63 -2.52 -19.67 -12.53
C LEU A 63 -1.95 -20.24 -11.24
N THR A 64 -1.10 -19.51 -10.53
CA THR A 64 -0.41 -19.99 -9.34
C THR A 64 -0.85 -19.22 -8.10
N ILE A 65 -1.20 -19.90 -7.00
CA ILE A 65 -1.51 -19.31 -5.70
C ILE A 65 -0.40 -19.65 -4.72
N GLY A 66 0.04 -18.67 -3.91
CA GLY A 66 1.03 -18.89 -2.85
C GLY A 66 2.47 -19.03 -3.35
N ALA A 67 2.75 -18.76 -4.61
CA ALA A 67 4.12 -18.65 -5.08
C ALA A 67 4.64 -17.22 -4.83
N PRO A 68 5.83 -17.06 -4.23
CA PRO A 68 6.46 -15.75 -4.09
C PRO A 68 6.80 -15.18 -5.47
N PRO A 69 6.77 -13.85 -5.63
CA PRO A 69 7.19 -13.21 -6.88
C PRO A 69 8.70 -13.42 -7.11
N GLU A 70 9.09 -13.61 -8.35
CA GLU A 70 10.50 -13.79 -8.75
C GLU A 70 11.32 -12.49 -8.70
N HIS A 71 10.68 -11.34 -8.46
CA HIS A 71 11.33 -10.03 -8.50
C HIS A 71 11.58 -9.45 -7.10
N THR A 72 12.83 -8.98 -6.90
CA THR A 72 13.36 -8.45 -5.63
C THR A 72 12.77 -7.07 -5.24
N TYR A 73 12.07 -6.38 -6.12
CA TYR A 73 11.60 -4.99 -5.90
C TYR A 73 10.09 -4.83 -5.70
N GLY A 74 9.32 -5.90 -5.71
CA GLY A 74 7.88 -5.87 -5.44
C GLY A 74 7.58 -5.97 -3.94
N GLY A 75 6.50 -5.30 -3.48
CA GLY A 75 6.04 -5.37 -2.07
C GLY A 75 5.46 -6.73 -1.66
N GLY A 76 5.29 -7.68 -2.58
CA GLY A 76 4.70 -8.99 -2.31
C GLY A 76 5.73 -10.05 -1.96
N THR A 77 5.61 -10.69 -0.79
CA THR A 77 6.56 -11.69 -0.30
C THR A 77 6.04 -13.13 -0.44
N TYR A 78 4.71 -13.33 -0.43
CA TYR A 78 4.10 -14.67 -0.33
C TYR A 78 3.10 -15.01 -1.44
N GLY A 79 2.83 -14.09 -2.37
CA GLY A 79 1.86 -14.32 -3.47
C GLY A 79 0.40 -14.45 -3.02
N PHE A 80 0.05 -14.08 -1.79
CA PHE A 80 -1.32 -14.12 -1.27
C PHE A 80 -2.11 -12.82 -1.50
N GLY A 81 -1.48 -11.70 -1.82
CA GLY A 81 -2.16 -10.42 -2.05
C GLY A 81 -3.26 -10.50 -3.12
N LYS A 82 -3.05 -11.31 -4.16
CA LYS A 82 -4.05 -11.56 -5.21
C LYS A 82 -5.33 -12.23 -4.68
N THR A 83 -5.26 -12.96 -3.55
CA THR A 83 -6.47 -13.58 -2.95
C THR A 83 -7.41 -12.56 -2.35
N ALA A 84 -6.93 -11.35 -2.03
CA ALA A 84 -7.74 -10.27 -1.48
C ALA A 84 -8.89 -9.88 -2.42
N ALA A 85 -8.66 -9.85 -3.73
CA ALA A 85 -9.71 -9.54 -4.71
C ALA A 85 -10.84 -10.60 -4.70
N TYR A 86 -10.50 -11.89 -4.61
CA TYR A 86 -11.50 -12.96 -4.48
C TYR A 86 -12.24 -12.89 -3.15
N LEU A 87 -11.54 -12.60 -2.04
CA LEU A 87 -12.13 -12.49 -0.71
C LEU A 87 -13.05 -11.27 -0.59
N ALA A 88 -12.80 -10.22 -1.35
CA ALA A 88 -13.65 -9.03 -1.41
C ALA A 88 -14.97 -9.27 -2.15
N SER A 89 -15.04 -10.27 -3.03
CA SER A 89 -16.25 -10.64 -3.76
C SER A 89 -17.12 -11.59 -2.93
N GLU A 90 -18.44 -11.39 -2.92
CA GLU A 90 -19.41 -12.32 -2.29
C GLU A 90 -19.47 -13.67 -3.01
N CYS A 91 -19.35 -13.64 -4.34
CA CYS A 91 -19.28 -14.85 -5.16
C CYS A 91 -17.84 -15.31 -5.45
N SER A 92 -16.84 -14.78 -4.72
CA SER A 92 -15.42 -15.13 -4.85
C SER A 92 -14.91 -15.12 -6.31
N THR A 93 -15.42 -14.21 -7.14
CA THR A 93 -15.21 -14.18 -8.59
C THR A 93 -14.67 -12.82 -9.03
N ILE A 94 -13.64 -12.86 -9.87
CA ILE A 94 -13.03 -11.67 -10.48
C ILE A 94 -12.91 -11.85 -12.00
N VAL A 95 -12.87 -10.72 -12.70
CA VAL A 95 -12.53 -10.66 -14.13
C VAL A 95 -11.25 -9.86 -14.28
N ILE A 96 -10.34 -10.32 -15.11
CA ILE A 96 -9.00 -9.74 -15.28
C ILE A 96 -8.82 -9.37 -16.74
N TRP A 97 -8.46 -8.11 -16.98
CA TRP A 97 -8.06 -7.60 -18.30
C TRP A 97 -6.69 -6.95 -18.17
N SER A 98 -5.70 -7.43 -18.91
CA SER A 98 -4.33 -6.94 -18.82
C SER A 98 -3.70 -6.74 -20.18
N ARG A 99 -2.91 -5.67 -20.31
CA ARG A 99 -2.07 -5.39 -21.49
C ARG A 99 -0.61 -5.33 -21.06
N ALA A 100 0.24 -6.13 -21.69
CA ALA A 100 1.68 -6.21 -21.44
C ALA A 100 2.48 -6.10 -22.72
N LYS A 101 3.73 -5.62 -22.65
CA LYS A 101 4.64 -5.65 -23.81
C LYS A 101 5.31 -7.02 -23.91
N GLY A 102 5.27 -7.61 -25.11
CA GLY A 102 6.06 -8.79 -25.46
C GLY A 102 7.54 -8.46 -25.62
N GLY A 103 8.38 -9.49 -25.68
CA GLY A 103 9.82 -9.31 -25.91
C GLY A 103 10.17 -8.68 -27.28
N ASP A 104 9.27 -8.75 -28.22
CA ASP A 104 9.34 -8.11 -29.55
C ASP A 104 8.78 -6.67 -29.57
N GLY A 105 8.35 -6.17 -28.42
CA GLY A 105 7.71 -4.84 -28.28
C GLY A 105 6.22 -4.81 -28.64
N SER A 106 5.63 -5.93 -29.06
CA SER A 106 4.18 -6.02 -29.35
C SER A 106 3.36 -5.84 -28.07
N LEU A 107 2.14 -5.29 -28.22
CA LEU A 107 1.17 -5.17 -27.14
C LEU A 107 0.30 -6.42 -27.10
N ASN A 108 0.37 -7.15 -26.01
CA ASN A 108 -0.37 -8.38 -25.78
C ASN A 108 -1.50 -8.15 -24.78
N GLU A 109 -2.73 -8.17 -25.26
CA GLU A 109 -3.92 -8.09 -24.39
C GLU A 109 -4.42 -9.49 -24.01
N ARG A 110 -4.87 -9.63 -22.77
CA ARG A 110 -5.35 -10.88 -22.19
C ARG A 110 -6.57 -10.61 -21.33
N PHE A 111 -7.59 -11.47 -21.46
CA PHE A 111 -8.82 -11.38 -20.70
C PHE A 111 -9.21 -12.77 -20.20
N ILE A 112 -9.50 -12.88 -18.89
CA ILE A 112 -9.94 -14.12 -18.25
C ILE A 112 -10.78 -13.80 -17.02
N ALA A 113 -11.78 -14.63 -16.73
CA ALA A 113 -12.43 -14.62 -15.44
C ALA A 113 -11.96 -15.81 -14.58
N SER A 114 -11.93 -15.61 -13.28
CA SER A 114 -11.45 -16.62 -12.33
C SER A 114 -12.21 -16.54 -11.00
N ALA A 115 -12.41 -17.70 -10.38
CA ALA A 115 -13.04 -17.80 -9.07
C ALA A 115 -12.30 -18.75 -8.12
N MET A 116 -12.45 -18.49 -6.82
CA MET A 116 -11.91 -19.30 -5.74
C MET A 116 -13.03 -19.80 -4.83
N GLY A 117 -13.63 -20.92 -5.20
CA GLY A 117 -14.67 -21.60 -4.41
C GLY A 117 -14.13 -22.69 -3.49
N SER A 118 -15.03 -23.32 -2.78
CA SER A 118 -14.75 -24.52 -2.00
C SER A 118 -14.46 -25.73 -2.89
N ARG A 119 -13.77 -26.73 -2.35
CA ARG A 119 -13.59 -28.02 -3.04
C ARG A 119 -14.95 -28.64 -3.32
N PHE A 120 -15.12 -29.20 -4.53
CA PHE A 120 -16.35 -29.86 -4.93
C PHE A 120 -16.06 -31.15 -5.72
N THR A 121 -17.08 -31.98 -5.87
CA THR A 121 -17.03 -33.21 -6.67
C THR A 121 -18.05 -33.08 -7.80
N ALA A 122 -17.61 -33.29 -9.04
CA ALA A 122 -18.47 -33.37 -10.21
C ALA A 122 -18.02 -34.52 -11.11
N ASP A 123 -18.97 -35.22 -11.71
CA ASP A 123 -18.72 -36.35 -12.62
C ASP A 123 -17.74 -37.40 -12.03
N GLY A 124 -17.83 -37.65 -10.71
CA GLY A 124 -16.98 -38.59 -10.00
C GLY A 124 -15.52 -38.10 -9.77
N GLN A 125 -15.19 -36.89 -10.16
CA GLN A 125 -13.86 -36.28 -9.96
C GLN A 125 -13.90 -35.19 -8.89
N ARG A 126 -12.80 -35.06 -8.14
CA ARG A 126 -12.66 -34.06 -7.08
C ARG A 126 -11.86 -32.87 -7.58
N TYR A 127 -12.44 -31.67 -7.45
CA TYR A 127 -11.87 -30.40 -7.86
C TYR A 127 -11.42 -29.55 -6.67
N THR A 128 -10.41 -28.71 -6.88
CA THR A 128 -9.85 -27.83 -5.83
C THR A 128 -10.74 -26.63 -5.49
N GLY A 129 -11.76 -26.35 -6.31
CA GLY A 129 -12.62 -25.19 -6.19
C GLY A 129 -12.16 -23.97 -6.97
N ARG A 130 -10.97 -24.01 -7.59
CA ARG A 130 -10.54 -22.97 -8.53
C ARG A 130 -11.21 -23.17 -9.86
N GLN A 131 -11.70 -22.07 -10.43
CA GLN A 131 -12.41 -22.08 -11.69
C GLN A 131 -11.90 -20.95 -12.58
N TRP A 132 -11.89 -21.18 -13.89
CA TRP A 132 -11.53 -20.19 -14.90
C TRP A 132 -12.52 -20.21 -16.03
N TRP A 133 -12.81 -19.04 -16.57
CA TRP A 133 -13.63 -18.83 -17.75
C TRP A 133 -12.84 -18.04 -18.77
N GLY A 134 -12.70 -18.61 -19.96
CA GLY A 134 -11.92 -18.07 -21.06
C GLY A 134 -12.20 -18.87 -22.33
N ILE A 135 -11.21 -18.92 -23.22
CA ILE A 135 -11.30 -19.66 -24.50
C ILE A 135 -10.95 -21.14 -24.26
N ARG A 136 -11.77 -22.02 -24.81
CA ARG A 136 -11.49 -23.46 -24.80
C ARG A 136 -10.43 -23.80 -25.83
N ALA A 137 -9.28 -24.26 -25.38
CA ALA A 137 -8.23 -24.78 -26.25
C ALA A 137 -8.27 -26.31 -26.27
N ASN A 138 -8.13 -26.91 -27.47
CA ASN A 138 -8.06 -28.34 -27.62
C ASN A 138 -6.72 -28.86 -27.05
N VAL A 139 -6.75 -30.01 -26.38
CA VAL A 139 -5.57 -30.71 -25.86
C VAL A 139 -5.43 -32.04 -26.58
N PRO A 140 -4.56 -32.15 -27.60
CA PRO A 140 -4.54 -33.29 -28.52
C PRO A 140 -4.15 -34.64 -27.90
N GLU A 141 -3.50 -34.66 -26.71
CA GLU A 141 -2.81 -35.86 -26.19
C GLU A 141 -3.27 -36.33 -24.80
N THR A 142 -4.32 -35.77 -24.26
CA THR A 142 -4.82 -36.14 -22.93
C THR A 142 -6.30 -36.52 -22.96
N ASN A 143 -6.73 -37.37 -22.02
CA ASN A 143 -8.15 -37.63 -21.76
C ASN A 143 -8.90 -36.38 -21.24
N ALA A 144 -8.19 -35.25 -21.04
CA ALA A 144 -8.79 -33.96 -20.72
C ALA A 144 -9.41 -33.37 -21.99
N VAL A 145 -10.69 -33.13 -21.94
CA VAL A 145 -11.51 -32.73 -23.10
C VAL A 145 -11.13 -31.35 -23.63
N PHE A 146 -10.63 -30.46 -22.78
CA PHE A 146 -10.18 -29.08 -23.14
C PHE A 146 -9.41 -28.44 -22.02
N ARG A 147 -8.65 -27.37 -22.34
CA ARG A 147 -8.01 -26.46 -21.40
C ARG A 147 -8.66 -25.09 -21.56
N VAL A 148 -8.70 -24.31 -20.45
CA VAL A 148 -9.13 -22.90 -20.50
C VAL A 148 -7.90 -22.02 -20.62
N GLU A 149 -7.88 -21.17 -21.62
CA GLU A 149 -6.87 -20.15 -21.86
C GLU A 149 -7.52 -18.75 -21.86
N PRO A 150 -6.77 -17.65 -21.61
CA PRO A 150 -7.33 -16.31 -21.75
C PRO A 150 -7.74 -16.03 -23.18
N ALA A 151 -8.76 -15.19 -23.38
CA ALA A 151 -8.91 -14.49 -24.65
C ALA A 151 -7.70 -13.60 -24.86
N ILE A 152 -7.22 -13.46 -26.10
CA ILE A 152 -6.02 -12.70 -26.45
C ILE A 152 -6.32 -11.67 -27.56
N GLY A 153 -5.49 -10.61 -27.62
CA GLY A 153 -5.52 -9.62 -28.70
C GLY A 153 -6.88 -8.92 -28.80
N GLU A 154 -7.44 -8.90 -30.01
CA GLU A 154 -8.69 -8.19 -30.32
C GLU A 154 -9.91 -8.72 -29.56
N ASP A 155 -9.99 -10.03 -29.30
CA ASP A 155 -11.08 -10.61 -28.53
C ASP A 155 -10.98 -10.20 -27.03
N ALA A 156 -9.77 -10.14 -26.49
CA ALA A 156 -9.53 -9.63 -25.13
C ALA A 156 -9.91 -8.15 -25.01
N ARG A 157 -9.56 -7.35 -26.03
CA ARG A 157 -9.90 -5.93 -26.10
C ARG A 157 -11.41 -5.70 -26.08
N LYS A 158 -12.14 -6.37 -26.98
CA LYS A 158 -13.59 -6.23 -27.07
C LYS A 158 -14.30 -6.56 -25.75
N LEU A 159 -13.85 -7.63 -25.08
CA LEU A 159 -14.42 -8.02 -23.79
C LEU A 159 -14.05 -7.00 -22.69
N GLY A 160 -12.81 -6.51 -22.70
CA GLY A 160 -12.34 -5.51 -21.77
C GLY A 160 -13.11 -4.19 -21.90
N GLU A 161 -13.16 -3.63 -23.12
CA GLU A 161 -13.87 -2.37 -23.41
C GLU A 161 -15.38 -2.45 -23.14
N ALA A 162 -15.96 -3.65 -23.20
CA ALA A 162 -17.38 -3.85 -22.88
C ALA A 162 -17.70 -3.94 -21.40
N LEU A 163 -16.70 -4.19 -20.54
CA LEU A 163 -16.91 -4.47 -19.11
C LEU A 163 -16.22 -3.51 -18.15
N PHE A 164 -15.12 -2.90 -18.57
CA PHE A 164 -14.32 -2.00 -17.74
C PHE A 164 -14.53 -0.55 -18.16
N GLU A 165 -14.59 0.34 -17.18
CA GLU A 165 -14.71 1.78 -17.45
C GLU A 165 -13.37 2.37 -17.95
N SER A 166 -12.25 1.84 -17.43
CA SER A 166 -10.92 2.33 -17.76
C SER A 166 -10.30 1.51 -18.88
N SER A 167 -10.36 2.00 -20.12
CA SER A 167 -9.69 1.42 -21.28
C SER A 167 -8.19 1.75 -21.30
N PHE A 168 -7.41 0.97 -22.06
CA PHE A 168 -6.01 1.27 -22.32
C PHE A 168 -5.87 2.27 -23.47
N GLU A 169 -5.11 3.32 -23.29
CA GLU A 169 -4.81 4.31 -24.31
C GLU A 169 -3.44 4.06 -24.96
N GLY A 170 -3.31 4.35 -26.25
CA GLY A 170 -2.06 4.26 -26.97
C GLY A 170 -1.27 2.98 -26.70
N ASP A 171 -0.04 3.12 -26.20
CA ASP A 171 0.87 2.03 -25.85
C ASP A 171 0.92 1.74 -24.33
N GLU A 172 -0.05 2.23 -23.58
CA GLU A 172 -0.17 1.95 -22.14
C GLU A 172 -0.21 0.46 -21.86
N THR A 173 0.42 0.08 -20.75
CA THR A 173 0.36 -1.26 -20.19
C THR A 173 -0.13 -1.21 -18.74
N GLY A 174 -0.70 -2.31 -18.27
CA GLY A 174 -1.26 -2.39 -16.92
C GLY A 174 -2.25 -3.53 -16.78
N THR A 175 -3.00 -3.50 -15.68
CA THR A 175 -4.00 -4.52 -15.38
C THR A 175 -5.25 -3.87 -14.78
N SER A 176 -6.40 -4.36 -15.19
CA SER A 176 -7.70 -4.05 -14.59
C SER A 176 -8.30 -5.34 -14.02
N ILE A 177 -8.81 -5.25 -12.79
CA ILE A 177 -9.49 -6.34 -12.09
C ILE A 177 -10.88 -5.88 -11.74
N LEU A 178 -11.89 -6.60 -12.19
CA LEU A 178 -13.29 -6.38 -11.83
C LEU A 178 -13.68 -7.39 -10.75
N ILE A 179 -14.00 -6.91 -9.56
CA ILE A 179 -14.45 -7.69 -8.41
C ILE A 179 -15.97 -7.71 -8.45
N LEU A 180 -16.56 -8.87 -8.70
CA LEU A 180 -18.02 -9.01 -8.81
C LEU A 180 -18.66 -9.05 -7.42
N GLN A 181 -19.77 -8.36 -7.26
CA GLN A 181 -20.57 -8.30 -6.04
C GLN A 181 -19.67 -8.07 -4.81
N PRO A 182 -19.07 -6.88 -4.65
CA PRO A 182 -18.15 -6.61 -3.55
C PRO A 182 -18.89 -6.68 -2.21
N LYS A 183 -18.27 -7.28 -1.20
CA LYS A 183 -18.83 -7.37 0.16
C LYS A 183 -19.12 -5.98 0.72
N GLY A 184 -20.30 -5.81 1.29
CA GLY A 184 -20.75 -4.53 1.82
C GLY A 184 -21.27 -3.56 0.77
N HIS A 185 -21.49 -4.02 -0.47
CA HIS A 185 -22.00 -3.19 -1.58
C HIS A 185 -23.35 -2.53 -1.26
N GLU A 186 -24.16 -3.13 -0.40
CA GLU A 186 -25.42 -2.60 0.09
C GLU A 186 -25.25 -1.30 0.92
N HIS A 187 -24.04 -1.04 1.39
CA HIS A 187 -23.66 0.17 2.13
C HIS A 187 -22.55 0.95 1.40
N ALA A 188 -22.75 1.19 0.11
CA ALA A 188 -21.71 1.72 -0.78
C ALA A 188 -21.06 3.02 -0.29
N ASP A 189 -21.80 3.94 0.34
CA ASP A 189 -21.23 5.19 0.88
C ASP A 189 -20.22 4.91 2.01
N ALA A 190 -20.59 4.05 2.96
CA ALA A 190 -19.69 3.66 4.05
C ALA A 190 -18.46 2.87 3.53
N LEU A 191 -18.65 2.07 2.49
CA LEU A 191 -17.57 1.32 1.84
C LEU A 191 -16.58 2.28 1.16
N MET A 192 -17.07 3.29 0.42
CA MET A 192 -16.24 4.31 -0.22
C MET A 192 -15.45 5.13 0.81
N GLU A 193 -16.07 5.53 1.91
CA GLU A 193 -15.41 6.22 3.01
C GLU A 193 -14.32 5.36 3.65
N SER A 194 -14.60 4.09 3.91
CA SER A 194 -13.63 3.12 4.45
C SER A 194 -12.43 2.95 3.51
N TRP A 195 -12.66 2.90 2.20
CA TRP A 195 -11.56 2.80 1.22
C TRP A 195 -10.75 4.10 1.15
N ALA A 196 -11.40 5.27 1.17
CA ALA A 196 -10.69 6.55 1.20
C ALA A 196 -9.77 6.65 2.43
N GLN A 197 -10.26 6.24 3.60
CA GLN A 197 -9.47 6.18 4.83
C GLN A 197 -8.32 5.16 4.74
N ALA A 198 -8.58 3.97 4.19
CA ALA A 198 -7.56 2.94 4.01
C ALA A 198 -6.45 3.38 3.04
N ILE A 199 -6.80 4.06 1.95
CA ILE A 199 -5.87 4.66 1.00
C ILE A 199 -5.03 5.73 1.69
N ALA A 200 -5.66 6.68 2.36
CA ALA A 200 -4.99 7.76 3.07
C ALA A 200 -4.02 7.22 4.14
N ARG A 201 -4.41 6.14 4.83
CA ARG A 201 -3.60 5.53 5.88
C ARG A 201 -2.43 4.70 5.36
N ASN A 202 -2.62 3.91 4.29
CA ASN A 202 -1.63 2.93 3.87
C ASN A 202 -0.81 3.39 2.66
N LEU A 203 -1.34 4.26 1.80
CA LEU A 203 -0.71 4.67 0.55
C LEU A 203 -0.24 6.13 0.54
N TRP A 204 -0.39 6.88 1.63
CA TRP A 204 0.03 8.27 1.71
C TRP A 204 1.47 8.53 1.26
N PRO A 205 2.46 7.63 1.48
CA PRO A 205 3.81 7.89 0.99
C PRO A 205 3.90 7.95 -0.54
N LYS A 206 2.95 7.32 -1.24
CA LYS A 206 2.86 7.30 -2.71
C LYS A 206 2.08 8.49 -3.28
N LEU A 207 1.26 9.13 -2.46
CA LEU A 207 0.45 10.29 -2.83
C LEU A 207 1.20 11.63 -2.63
N ASP A 208 2.40 11.60 -2.07
CA ASP A 208 3.19 12.78 -1.77
C ASP A 208 3.63 13.49 -3.07
N SER A 209 3.05 14.66 -3.33
CA SER A 209 3.31 15.48 -4.51
C SER A 209 4.75 16.05 -4.58
N THR A 210 5.53 15.96 -3.49
CA THR A 210 6.94 16.38 -3.48
C THR A 210 7.88 15.30 -4.00
N GLN A 211 7.41 14.09 -4.24
CA GLN A 211 8.19 13.03 -4.88
C GLN A 211 8.40 13.31 -6.37
N ALA A 212 9.49 12.75 -6.90
CA ALA A 212 9.67 12.65 -8.34
C ALA A 212 8.53 11.83 -8.96
N ASP A 213 8.06 12.23 -10.14
CA ASP A 213 6.89 11.63 -10.79
C ASP A 213 7.00 10.10 -10.93
N GLU A 214 8.21 9.57 -11.12
CA GLU A 214 8.50 8.14 -11.24
C GLU A 214 8.16 7.31 -9.98
N ARG A 215 8.07 7.96 -8.82
CA ARG A 215 7.76 7.31 -7.53
C ARG A 215 6.36 7.63 -7.00
N ARG A 216 5.69 8.57 -7.63
CA ARG A 216 4.36 9.01 -7.24
C ARG A 216 3.30 8.14 -7.91
N MET A 217 2.30 7.75 -7.15
CA MET A 217 1.08 7.18 -7.70
C MET A 217 0.02 8.28 -7.84
N ASN A 218 -0.61 8.35 -8.99
CA ASN A 218 -1.84 9.11 -9.17
C ASN A 218 -3.01 8.16 -8.87
N LEU A 219 -3.56 8.27 -7.68
CA LEU A 219 -4.61 7.38 -7.20
C LEU A 219 -5.94 8.13 -7.18
N ARG A 220 -6.94 7.53 -7.82
CA ARG A 220 -8.30 8.06 -7.90
C ARG A 220 -9.28 7.04 -7.35
N LEU A 221 -10.18 7.48 -6.52
CA LEU A 221 -11.30 6.68 -6.01
C LEU A 221 -12.59 7.25 -6.61
N MET A 222 -13.23 6.46 -7.46
CA MET A 222 -14.40 6.89 -8.26
C MET A 222 -15.63 6.08 -7.87
N ARG A 223 -16.80 6.71 -7.90
CA ARG A 223 -18.09 6.01 -7.86
C ARG A 223 -19.06 6.68 -8.83
N ASP A 224 -19.59 5.91 -9.76
CA ASP A 224 -20.57 6.35 -10.76
C ASP A 224 -20.12 7.65 -11.48
N GLY A 225 -18.82 7.71 -11.84
CA GLY A 225 -18.21 8.87 -12.49
C GLY A 225 -17.83 10.03 -11.56
N VAL A 226 -18.12 9.95 -10.25
CA VAL A 226 -17.79 10.98 -9.26
C VAL A 226 -16.55 10.61 -8.47
N GLU A 227 -15.56 11.52 -8.44
CA GLU A 227 -14.30 11.31 -7.70
C GLU A 227 -14.45 11.67 -6.23
N THR A 228 -14.07 10.73 -5.35
CA THR A 228 -13.97 10.96 -3.91
C THR A 228 -12.64 11.63 -3.59
N GLN A 229 -12.69 12.75 -2.87
CA GLN A 229 -11.49 13.45 -2.41
C GLN A 229 -10.75 12.63 -1.36
N LEU A 230 -9.50 12.33 -1.64
CA LEU A 230 -8.60 11.68 -0.69
C LEU A 230 -7.96 12.70 0.24
N ALA A 231 -7.66 12.31 1.48
CA ALA A 231 -6.91 13.14 2.40
C ALA A 231 -5.54 13.51 1.82
N SER A 232 -5.14 14.76 1.99
CA SER A 232 -3.86 15.29 1.50
C SER A 232 -3.15 16.11 2.57
N ARG A 233 -1.89 16.48 2.33
CA ARG A 233 -1.13 17.39 3.21
C ARG A 233 -1.85 18.72 3.46
N ALA A 234 -2.63 19.19 2.49
CA ALA A 234 -3.37 20.44 2.62
C ALA A 234 -4.61 20.31 3.51
N THR A 235 -5.17 19.10 3.67
CA THR A 235 -6.38 18.85 4.44
C THR A 235 -6.14 18.19 5.79
N SER A 236 -4.93 17.64 6.03
CA SER A 236 -4.57 16.96 7.29
C SER A 236 -3.20 17.39 7.79
N THR A 237 -3.16 18.02 8.98
CA THR A 237 -1.91 18.42 9.64
C THR A 237 -1.06 17.21 10.04
N ALA A 238 -1.70 16.12 10.44
CA ALA A 238 -1.01 14.88 10.79
C ALA A 238 -0.31 14.27 9.57
N LEU A 239 -0.96 14.27 8.42
CA LEU A 239 -0.40 13.79 7.17
C LEU A 239 0.75 14.69 6.69
N ASP A 240 0.62 16.02 6.82
CA ASP A 240 1.74 16.94 6.53
C ASP A 240 2.93 16.64 7.43
N ALA A 241 2.72 16.47 8.73
CA ALA A 241 3.75 16.13 9.70
C ALA A 241 4.44 14.80 9.37
N ALA A 242 3.68 13.74 9.02
CA ALA A 242 4.22 12.44 8.61
C ALA A 242 5.02 12.56 7.31
N THR A 243 4.55 13.34 6.35
CA THR A 243 5.27 13.57 5.09
C THR A 243 6.58 14.32 5.30
N ARG A 244 6.64 15.28 6.23
CA ARG A 244 7.91 15.95 6.64
C ARG A 244 8.90 14.93 7.23
N CYS A 245 8.43 14.04 8.13
CA CYS A 245 9.26 12.96 8.66
C CYS A 245 9.83 12.08 7.54
N LEU A 246 8.99 11.69 6.58
CA LEU A 246 9.40 10.87 5.44
C LEU A 246 10.40 11.62 4.54
N GLY A 247 10.21 12.92 4.31
CA GLY A 247 11.14 13.77 3.57
C GLY A 247 12.54 13.78 4.17
N VAL A 248 12.65 13.88 5.50
CA VAL A 248 13.92 13.79 6.23
C VAL A 248 14.53 12.39 6.10
N LEU A 249 13.72 11.32 6.24
CA LEU A 249 14.21 9.95 6.10
C LEU A 249 14.74 9.62 4.71
N ARG A 250 14.13 10.17 3.65
CA ARG A 250 14.62 10.01 2.26
C ARG A 250 16.00 10.63 2.07
N GLN A 251 16.33 11.66 2.83
CA GLN A 251 17.60 12.39 2.78
C GLN A 251 18.62 11.91 3.83
N ALA A 252 18.24 11.01 4.75
CA ALA A 252 19.10 10.60 5.86
C ALA A 252 20.47 10.05 5.43
N HIS A 253 20.59 9.56 4.20
CA HIS A 253 21.84 9.07 3.62
C HIS A 253 22.49 10.07 2.63
N ALA A 254 21.88 11.23 2.37
CA ALA A 254 22.40 12.24 1.46
C ALA A 254 23.52 13.05 2.08
N LYS A 255 24.47 13.50 1.27
CA LYS A 255 25.54 14.42 1.67
C LYS A 255 25.57 15.62 0.70
N PRO A 256 25.33 16.87 1.16
CA PRO A 256 25.04 17.24 2.56
C PRO A 256 23.63 16.87 2.98
N PHE A 257 23.47 16.51 4.26
CA PHE A 257 22.16 16.26 4.86
C PHE A 257 21.49 17.62 5.17
N VAL A 258 20.28 17.80 4.64
CA VAL A 258 19.44 18.98 4.94
C VAL A 258 18.43 18.56 6.01
N ASN A 259 18.63 19.08 7.23
CA ASN A 259 17.73 18.80 8.34
C ASN A 259 16.52 19.76 8.33
N ASP A 260 15.32 19.23 8.50
CA ASP A 260 14.13 20.02 8.87
C ASP A 260 14.21 20.31 10.38
N PRO A 261 14.28 21.58 10.83
CA PRO A 261 14.40 21.91 12.25
C PRO A 261 13.21 21.47 13.10
N LEU A 262 12.07 21.15 12.48
CA LEU A 262 10.88 20.64 13.17
C LEU A 262 10.88 19.12 13.31
N VAL A 263 11.80 18.42 12.67
CA VAL A 263 11.88 16.97 12.67
C VAL A 263 13.11 16.51 13.45
N ARG A 264 12.91 15.70 14.46
CA ARG A 264 13.98 14.98 15.15
C ARG A 264 14.26 13.68 14.44
N LEU A 265 15.49 13.50 13.98
CA LEU A 265 15.98 12.27 13.38
C LEU A 265 16.80 11.49 14.39
N GLU A 266 16.50 10.20 14.58
CA GLU A 266 17.23 9.28 15.43
C GLU A 266 17.69 8.04 14.67
N GLU A 267 18.94 7.65 14.88
CA GLU A 267 19.51 6.40 14.40
C GLU A 267 19.20 5.28 15.38
N ILE A 268 18.62 4.19 14.90
CA ILE A 268 18.28 3.02 15.68
C ILE A 268 19.34 1.94 15.45
N TRP A 269 20.11 1.64 16.49
CA TRP A 269 21.26 0.74 16.40
C TRP A 269 21.04 -0.59 17.13
N CYS A 270 21.65 -1.67 16.65
CA CYS A 270 21.99 -2.87 17.43
C CYS A 270 23.41 -2.72 17.97
N GLY A 271 23.63 -3.06 19.24
CA GLY A 271 24.94 -2.94 19.87
C GLY A 271 25.88 -4.12 19.57
N LYS A 272 25.33 -5.35 19.51
CA LYS A 272 26.10 -6.60 19.27
C LYS A 272 25.28 -7.56 18.40
N PRO A 273 25.67 -7.79 17.14
CA PRO A 273 26.70 -7.05 16.41
C PRO A 273 26.34 -5.57 16.23
N ARG A 274 27.34 -4.70 16.09
CA ARG A 274 27.08 -3.27 15.84
C ARG A 274 26.50 -3.11 14.43
N GLN A 275 25.22 -2.76 14.35
CA GLN A 275 24.50 -2.64 13.09
C GLN A 275 23.50 -1.48 13.18
N LEU A 276 23.48 -0.60 12.18
CA LEU A 276 22.43 0.38 12.03
C LEU A 276 21.16 -0.32 11.54
N LEU A 277 20.11 -0.30 12.35
CA LEU A 277 18.85 -0.99 12.05
C LEU A 277 17.92 -0.14 11.17
N GLY A 278 17.98 1.16 11.32
CA GLY A 278 17.17 2.10 10.57
C GLY A 278 17.16 3.48 11.19
N HIS A 279 16.28 4.34 10.66
CA HIS A 279 16.12 5.72 11.13
C HIS A 279 14.66 5.96 11.54
N LEU A 280 14.49 6.70 12.62
CA LEU A 280 13.22 7.17 13.15
C LEU A 280 13.18 8.70 13.04
N ALA A 281 12.20 9.23 12.32
CA ALA A 281 11.91 10.65 12.28
C ALA A 281 10.65 10.95 13.10
N LEU A 282 10.69 12.00 13.92
CA LEU A 282 9.62 12.38 14.85
C LEU A 282 9.33 13.87 14.74
N THR A 283 8.08 14.26 14.72
CA THR A 283 7.67 15.68 14.75
C THR A 283 6.42 15.89 15.59
N LYS A 284 6.30 17.10 16.17
CA LYS A 284 5.09 17.55 16.90
C LYS A 284 4.38 18.62 16.11
N PHE A 285 3.08 18.68 16.30
CA PHE A 285 2.20 19.71 15.73
C PHE A 285 1.09 20.08 16.72
N LEU A 286 0.45 21.22 16.52
CA LEU A 286 -0.63 21.66 17.38
C LEU A 286 -1.89 20.82 17.12
N ARG A 287 -2.58 20.47 18.20
CA ARG A 287 -3.86 19.75 18.11
C ARG A 287 -4.89 20.64 17.43
N SER A 288 -5.52 20.13 16.36
CA SER A 288 -6.67 20.77 15.71
C SER A 288 -7.96 20.13 16.17
N SER A 289 -9.04 20.89 16.22
CA SER A 289 -10.38 20.40 16.59
C SER A 289 -11.05 19.57 15.48
N THR A 290 -10.46 19.55 14.28
CA THR A 290 -11.04 18.91 13.08
C THR A 290 -10.33 17.62 12.66
N GLU A 291 -9.35 17.14 13.43
CA GLU A 291 -8.39 16.11 12.98
C GLU A 291 -8.60 14.71 13.55
N ASP A 292 -9.79 14.28 13.76
CA ASP A 292 -9.99 12.95 14.36
C ASP A 292 -10.30 11.87 13.31
N GLY A 293 -9.36 11.52 12.41
CA GLY A 293 -9.66 10.30 11.65
C GLY A 293 -8.71 9.82 10.56
N ASP A 294 -8.05 10.72 9.84
CA ASP A 294 -7.46 10.33 8.55
C ASP A 294 -6.03 9.80 8.60
N HIS A 295 -5.28 10.02 9.69
CA HIS A 295 -3.91 9.57 9.83
C HIS A 295 -3.59 9.17 11.28
N ALA A 296 -2.67 8.21 11.41
CA ALA A 296 -2.26 7.70 12.72
C ALA A 296 -1.47 8.76 13.53
N VAL A 297 -2.14 9.46 14.42
CA VAL A 297 -1.55 10.41 15.37
C VAL A 297 -1.12 9.71 16.67
N ASP A 298 -0.15 10.31 17.37
CA ASP A 298 0.44 9.76 18.60
C ASP A 298 0.97 8.34 18.42
N SER A 299 1.45 8.07 17.23
CA SER A 299 1.83 6.76 16.71
C SER A 299 3.16 6.80 15.97
N VAL A 300 3.76 5.64 15.81
CA VAL A 300 4.86 5.41 14.87
C VAL A 300 4.35 4.61 13.70
N THR A 301 4.50 5.14 12.50
CA THR A 301 4.30 4.43 11.24
C THR A 301 5.57 3.67 10.89
N TYR A 302 5.48 2.35 10.80
CA TYR A 302 6.54 1.48 10.31
C TYR A 302 6.34 1.22 8.83
N MET A 303 7.39 1.39 8.02
CA MET A 303 7.30 1.17 6.58
C MET A 303 8.53 0.47 6.01
N ARG A 304 8.35 -0.19 4.87
CA ARG A 304 9.44 -0.75 4.07
C ARG A 304 10.32 0.37 3.52
N ASN A 305 11.61 0.11 3.39
CA ASN A 305 12.52 1.15 2.91
C ASN A 305 12.34 1.43 1.41
N ALA A 306 12.57 0.44 0.56
CA ALA A 306 12.60 0.64 -0.89
C ALA A 306 11.20 0.93 -1.46
N ALA A 307 10.21 0.16 -1.03
CA ALA A 307 8.85 0.27 -1.54
C ALA A 307 8.06 1.42 -0.91
N GLU A 308 8.51 1.97 0.24
CA GLU A 308 7.76 2.97 1.03
C GLU A 308 6.29 2.58 1.23
N LEU A 309 6.06 1.30 1.49
CA LEU A 309 4.75 0.77 1.86
C LEU A 309 4.62 0.77 3.38
N VAL A 310 3.52 1.29 3.87
CA VAL A 310 3.17 1.24 5.29
C VAL A 310 2.90 -0.22 5.68
N VAL A 311 3.62 -0.69 6.69
CA VAL A 311 3.42 -2.03 7.27
C VAL A 311 2.38 -1.93 8.39
N ARG A 312 2.58 -1.00 9.31
CA ARG A 312 1.61 -0.73 10.39
C ARG A 312 1.84 0.61 11.06
N ASP A 313 0.82 1.08 11.73
CA ASP A 313 0.92 2.15 12.73
C ASP A 313 0.87 1.54 14.13
N GLU A 314 1.78 1.96 15.00
CA GLU A 314 1.79 1.57 16.41
C GLU A 314 1.45 2.78 17.27
N TYR A 315 0.29 2.74 17.91
CA TYR A 315 -0.12 3.77 18.86
C TYR A 315 0.73 3.68 20.13
N ILE A 316 1.37 4.80 20.50
CA ILE A 316 2.24 4.90 21.68
C ILE A 316 1.57 5.72 22.77
N GLY A 317 0.78 6.70 22.37
CA GLY A 317 0.00 7.58 23.25
C GLY A 317 0.33 9.05 23.10
N PRO A 318 -0.55 9.93 23.63
CA PRO A 318 -0.46 11.38 23.45
C PRO A 318 0.72 11.98 24.24
N THR A 319 1.05 13.23 23.92
CA THR A 319 1.93 14.07 24.71
C THR A 319 1.28 14.41 26.06
N THR A 320 2.10 14.67 27.08
CA THR A 320 1.63 15.06 28.40
C THR A 320 1.13 16.52 28.50
N ASP A 321 1.48 17.35 27.50
CA ASP A 321 1.10 18.77 27.50
C ASP A 321 -0.36 19.03 27.11
N GLY A 322 -1.05 18.04 26.51
CA GLY A 322 -2.44 18.14 26.05
C GLY A 322 -2.68 19.11 24.90
N LEU A 323 -1.68 19.87 24.46
CA LEU A 323 -1.74 20.90 23.42
C LEU A 323 -1.19 20.41 22.08
N THR A 324 -0.24 19.52 22.13
CA THR A 324 0.42 19.00 20.93
C THR A 324 0.02 17.55 20.69
N ARG A 325 0.06 17.17 19.42
CA ARG A 325 0.06 15.78 18.96
C ARG A 325 1.41 15.51 18.29
N TRP A 326 1.69 14.30 17.99
CA TRP A 326 2.93 13.93 17.33
C TRP A 326 2.74 12.76 16.37
N VAL A 327 3.67 12.62 15.45
CA VAL A 327 3.80 11.45 14.57
C VAL A 327 5.25 11.04 14.49
N GLY A 328 5.48 9.77 14.28
CA GLY A 328 6.79 9.20 13.99
C GLY A 328 6.73 8.32 12.74
N VAL A 329 7.84 8.27 12.01
CA VAL A 329 8.01 7.38 10.86
C VAL A 329 9.33 6.64 11.02
N PHE A 330 9.31 5.32 10.98
CA PHE A 330 10.49 4.47 11.00
C PHE A 330 10.69 3.79 9.66
N LYS A 331 11.91 3.87 9.12
CA LYS A 331 12.36 3.10 7.95
C LYS A 331 13.58 2.27 8.31
N PRO A 332 13.62 0.97 7.94
CA PRO A 332 14.82 0.15 8.09
C PRO A 332 15.99 0.71 7.30
N ASN A 333 17.21 0.37 7.68
CA ASN A 333 18.38 0.57 6.83
C ASN A 333 18.17 -0.18 5.49
N PRO A 334 18.47 0.44 4.33
CA PRO A 334 18.33 -0.21 3.02
C PRO A 334 18.96 -1.61 2.94
N GLU A 335 20.13 -1.82 3.54
CA GLU A 335 20.83 -3.11 3.58
C GLU A 335 20.06 -4.21 4.34
N LEU A 336 19.16 -3.82 5.24
CA LEU A 336 18.37 -4.73 6.06
C LEU A 336 16.92 -4.88 5.57
N ASP A 337 16.48 -4.13 4.55
CA ASP A 337 15.07 -4.12 4.11
C ASP A 337 14.57 -5.53 3.76
N ALA A 338 15.41 -6.38 3.16
CA ALA A 338 15.07 -7.78 2.88
C ALA A 338 14.81 -8.61 4.15
N ILE A 339 15.51 -8.32 5.27
CA ILE A 339 15.30 -9.00 6.55
C ILE A 339 13.95 -8.60 7.14
N PHE A 340 13.60 -7.31 7.07
CA PHE A 340 12.29 -6.82 7.51
C PHE A 340 11.16 -7.36 6.63
N ALA A 341 11.38 -7.48 5.31
CA ALA A 341 10.46 -8.14 4.41
C ALA A 341 10.17 -9.59 4.79
N ALA A 342 11.23 -10.35 5.08
CA ALA A 342 11.10 -11.74 5.49
C ALA A 342 10.43 -11.92 6.86
N ALA A 343 10.38 -10.87 7.68
CA ALA A 343 9.67 -10.87 8.96
C ALA A 343 8.18 -10.55 8.82
N GLU A 344 7.69 -10.16 7.65
CA GLU A 344 6.28 -9.87 7.42
C GLU A 344 5.47 -11.16 7.30
N PRO A 345 4.28 -11.26 7.93
CA PRO A 345 3.32 -12.30 7.63
C PRO A 345 2.70 -12.09 6.23
N PRO A 346 1.94 -13.06 5.72
CA PRO A 346 1.27 -12.93 4.41
C PRO A 346 0.34 -11.70 4.26
N ALA A 347 -0.17 -11.18 5.38
CA ALA A 347 -1.02 -9.97 5.39
C ALA A 347 -0.21 -8.66 5.26
N HIS A 348 1.12 -8.70 5.39
CA HIS A 348 2.02 -7.53 5.34
C HIS A 348 1.69 -6.42 6.34
N ASP A 349 1.07 -6.75 7.47
CA ASP A 349 0.53 -5.84 8.49
C ASP A 349 1.37 -5.74 9.77
N SER A 350 2.49 -6.44 9.81
CA SER A 350 3.37 -6.47 10.99
C SER A 350 4.76 -6.99 10.65
N TRP A 351 5.70 -6.80 11.59
CA TRP A 351 6.99 -7.51 11.57
C TRP A 351 7.06 -8.50 12.72
N ASN A 352 7.12 -9.79 12.40
CA ASN A 352 7.23 -10.87 13.37
C ASN A 352 8.67 -11.42 13.42
N PRO A 353 9.51 -11.01 14.39
CA PRO A 353 10.87 -11.50 14.48
C PRO A 353 10.96 -13.02 14.69
N ASN A 354 9.93 -13.65 15.26
CA ASN A 354 9.94 -15.10 15.53
C ASN A 354 9.77 -15.95 14.25
N GLY A 355 9.30 -15.34 13.15
CA GLY A 355 9.20 -16.01 11.85
C GLY A 355 10.52 -16.13 11.10
N LEU A 356 11.60 -15.53 11.59
CA LEU A 356 12.91 -15.57 10.96
C LEU A 356 13.76 -16.73 11.50
N ASP A 357 14.50 -17.41 10.64
CA ASP A 357 15.37 -18.53 11.05
C ASP A 357 16.68 -18.05 11.67
N ASP A 358 17.29 -16.99 11.13
CA ASP A 358 18.56 -16.45 11.62
C ASP A 358 18.39 -15.69 12.93
N LYS A 359 19.27 -16.01 13.90
CA LYS A 359 19.24 -15.40 15.25
C LYS A 359 19.54 -13.89 15.23
N ASN A 360 20.48 -13.45 14.39
CA ASN A 360 20.83 -12.02 14.31
C ASN A 360 19.68 -11.25 13.63
N HIS A 361 19.08 -11.80 12.60
CA HIS A 361 17.92 -11.20 11.93
C HIS A 361 16.76 -11.03 12.91
N ARG A 362 16.43 -12.06 13.70
CA ARG A 362 15.44 -11.95 14.79
C ARG A 362 15.78 -10.83 15.78
N THR A 363 17.05 -10.75 16.17
CA THR A 363 17.51 -9.71 17.09
C THR A 363 17.39 -8.33 16.48
N PHE A 364 17.73 -8.14 15.21
CA PHE A 364 17.64 -6.86 14.52
C PHE A 364 16.20 -6.35 14.48
N VAL A 365 15.26 -7.17 14.02
CA VAL A 365 13.85 -6.77 13.95
C VAL A 365 13.29 -6.50 15.35
N LYS A 366 13.56 -7.37 16.32
CA LYS A 366 13.10 -7.19 17.70
C LYS A 366 13.63 -5.88 18.33
N LEU A 367 14.93 -5.62 18.20
CA LEU A 367 15.56 -4.41 18.74
C LEU A 367 15.12 -3.15 18.00
N ALA A 368 14.91 -3.20 16.69
CA ALA A 368 14.38 -2.08 15.94
C ALA A 368 13.01 -1.66 16.48
N LEU A 369 12.08 -2.59 16.62
CA LEU A 369 10.75 -2.33 17.20
C LEU A 369 10.82 -1.80 18.63
N GLN A 370 11.63 -2.43 19.49
CA GLN A 370 11.77 -2.05 20.88
C GLN A 370 12.36 -0.63 21.01
N ARG A 371 13.48 -0.35 20.36
CA ARG A 371 14.19 0.93 20.48
C ARG A 371 13.44 2.08 19.83
N THR A 372 12.75 1.83 18.73
CA THR A 372 11.85 2.80 18.13
C THR A 372 10.76 3.22 19.12
N ARG A 373 10.14 2.26 19.80
CA ARG A 373 9.14 2.52 20.85
C ARG A 373 9.72 3.29 22.03
N GLU A 374 10.92 2.93 22.48
CA GLU A 374 11.63 3.63 23.57
C GLU A 374 11.94 5.09 23.17
N ALA A 375 12.45 5.32 21.97
CA ALA A 375 12.75 6.65 21.44
C ALA A 375 11.48 7.50 21.31
N ALA A 376 10.39 6.94 20.78
CA ALA A 376 9.10 7.61 20.67
C ALA A 376 8.52 7.97 22.04
N ASN A 377 8.60 7.07 23.03
CA ASN A 377 8.18 7.35 24.40
C ASN A 377 8.99 8.49 25.04
N SER A 378 10.30 8.51 24.83
CA SER A 378 11.16 9.59 25.30
C SER A 378 10.86 10.93 24.61
N TYR A 379 10.51 10.89 23.32
CA TYR A 379 10.16 12.09 22.56
C TYR A 379 8.84 12.72 22.98
N ARG A 380 7.78 11.90 23.16
CA ARG A 380 6.47 12.42 23.58
C ARG A 380 6.49 13.00 25.00
N ASN A 381 7.24 12.38 25.91
CA ASN A 381 7.37 12.75 27.31
C ASN A 381 8.86 12.96 27.64
N PRO A 382 9.46 14.08 27.23
CA PRO A 382 10.80 14.37 27.67
C PRO A 382 10.80 14.42 29.19
N VAL A 383 11.64 13.58 29.82
CA VAL A 383 11.86 13.61 31.27
C VAL A 383 12.21 15.04 31.63
N GLN A 384 11.34 15.73 32.38
CA GLN A 384 11.73 16.97 33.01
C GLN A 384 12.84 16.61 33.97
N VAL A 385 14.07 16.91 33.60
CA VAL A 385 15.16 16.93 34.56
C VAL A 385 14.72 17.98 35.57
N ASP A 386 14.38 17.58 36.78
CA ASP A 386 14.18 18.49 37.91
C ASP A 386 15.46 19.32 38.03
N ILE A 387 15.47 20.47 37.39
CA ILE A 387 16.42 21.51 37.68
C ILE A 387 15.98 22.02 39.03
N ASP A 388 16.76 21.68 40.03
CA ASP A 388 16.60 22.07 41.42
C ASP A 388 15.78 23.34 41.61
N ALA A 389 14.83 23.28 42.52
CA ALA A 389 13.80 24.28 42.86
C ALA A 389 14.36 25.62 43.36
N LYS A 390 15.25 26.27 42.58
CA LYS A 390 15.78 27.64 42.84
C LYS A 390 15.86 28.49 41.57
N GLY A 391 15.13 28.20 40.52
CA GLY A 391 15.08 29.05 39.36
C GLY A 391 13.62 29.34 38.96
N SER A 392 13.20 30.59 39.01
CA SER A 392 11.91 31.07 38.49
C SER A 392 11.64 30.49 37.12
N SER A 393 10.47 29.87 36.97
CA SER A 393 9.96 29.39 35.68
C SER A 393 9.89 30.57 34.71
N SER A 394 10.89 30.67 33.85
CA SER A 394 10.94 31.72 32.84
C SER A 394 9.87 31.46 31.79
N THR A 395 8.80 32.27 31.82
CA THR A 395 7.78 32.38 30.76
C THR A 395 8.43 32.62 29.37
N GLY A 396 9.69 33.10 29.34
CA GLY A 396 10.47 33.26 28.13
C GLY A 396 10.84 31.95 27.41
N LYS A 397 11.01 30.84 28.14
CA LYS A 397 11.28 29.53 27.51
C LYS A 397 10.03 28.95 26.85
N LEU A 398 8.85 29.13 27.48
CA LEU A 398 7.58 28.75 26.90
C LEU A 398 7.25 29.60 25.66
N SER A 399 7.49 30.91 25.74
CA SER A 399 7.32 31.84 24.59
C SER A 399 8.27 31.51 23.44
N ALA A 400 9.51 31.13 23.72
CA ALA A 400 10.46 30.73 22.68
C ALA A 400 10.07 29.38 22.01
N ALA A 401 9.54 28.42 22.79
CA ALA A 401 9.04 27.15 22.27
C ALA A 401 7.77 27.37 21.42
N LEU A 402 6.86 28.23 21.86
CA LEU A 402 5.65 28.61 21.10
C LEU A 402 5.95 29.44 19.84
N ALA A 403 6.96 30.34 19.90
CA ALA A 403 7.39 31.10 18.75
C ALA A 403 7.99 30.24 17.63
N GLY A 404 8.70 29.16 17.98
CA GLY A 404 9.17 28.16 17.03
C GLY A 404 8.07 27.38 16.33
N LEU A 405 6.94 27.16 17.02
CA LEU A 405 5.76 26.47 16.48
C LEU A 405 4.87 27.37 15.61
N VAL A 406 4.82 28.68 15.92
CA VAL A 406 3.98 29.66 15.18
C VAL A 406 4.70 30.20 13.94
N GLY A 407 6.03 30.20 13.90
CA GLY A 407 6.83 30.72 12.76
C GLY A 407 6.68 29.94 11.46
N SER A 408 6.02 28.79 11.47
CA SER A 408 5.76 27.98 10.27
C SER A 408 4.42 28.27 9.57
N ALA A 409 3.54 29.08 10.17
CA ALA A 409 2.17 29.30 9.67
C ALA A 409 1.95 30.59 8.85
N SER A 410 2.93 31.50 8.71
CA SER A 410 2.74 32.75 7.97
C SER A 410 4.04 33.25 7.37
N GLY A 411 4.01 33.57 6.09
CA GLY A 411 5.11 34.22 5.38
C GLY A 411 5.46 35.61 5.95
N SER A 412 6.75 35.96 5.80
CA SER A 412 7.35 37.29 5.96
C SER A 412 7.11 37.99 7.31
N ALA A 413 7.91 37.66 8.30
CA ALA A 413 8.04 38.50 9.48
C ALA A 413 9.14 39.54 9.26
N ALA A 414 8.79 40.83 9.36
CA ALA A 414 9.70 41.96 9.37
C ALA A 414 10.66 41.86 10.56
N SER A 415 11.95 42.05 10.30
CA SER A 415 13.00 42.10 11.32
C SER A 415 12.75 43.24 12.34
N PRO A 416 12.87 42.97 13.66
CA PRO A 416 12.78 44.03 14.64
C PRO A 416 14.01 44.94 14.60
N GLN A 417 13.79 46.20 14.28
CA GLN A 417 14.82 47.24 14.42
C GLN A 417 15.19 47.45 15.91
N ARG A 418 16.45 47.23 16.24
CA ARG A 418 16.99 47.60 17.55
C ARG A 418 16.99 49.11 17.68
N ARG A 419 16.15 49.67 18.57
CA ARG A 419 16.29 51.05 19.02
C ARG A 419 17.56 51.21 19.88
N ARG A 420 18.45 52.09 19.48
CA ARG A 420 19.56 52.57 20.32
C ARG A 420 19.01 53.45 21.45
N PRO A 421 19.55 53.32 22.68
CA PRO A 421 19.22 54.28 23.74
C PRO A 421 19.84 55.65 23.46
N PRO A 422 19.20 56.75 23.91
CA PRO A 422 19.74 58.09 23.73
C PRO A 422 20.95 58.30 24.60
N SER A 423 21.98 58.88 24.01
CA SER A 423 23.16 59.35 24.69
C SER A 423 22.82 60.60 25.46
N GLY A 424 23.00 60.58 26.76
CA GLY A 424 23.10 61.75 27.61
C GLY A 424 24.42 61.73 28.29
#